data_303eaf65ea1b13cc12a37f1165f13f31
#
_entry.id   303eaf65ea1b13cc12a37f1165f13f31
#
_cell.length_a   1.000
_cell.length_b   1.000
_cell.length_c   1.000
_cell.angle_alpha   90.00
_cell.angle_beta   90.00
_cell.angle_gamma   90.00
#
_symmetry.space_group_name_H-M   'P 1'
#
loop_
_entity.id
_entity.type
_entity.pdbx_description
1 polymer ?
#
loop_
_entity_poly.entity_id
_entity_poly.type
_entity_poly.pdbx_seq_one_letter_code
_entity_poly.pdbx_strand_id
1 'polypeptide(L)'
;LTSTAGSTSVDDGIQAEVEGATGVPVDTKKSANPLNGWIHPLKDILTYNSLVPNKVLKERMRFDDTSLLDEMMTNGFRGATKAELVTLVKKSGKSRVIFPTKYFRNLVTYNDNQTVFKYLVKDEGGYANYQGDEFLCEGPYDFAIKLPSVPKDGTYEIRMGYTAETARGMLQVYLGTSSDRSTMQACDIPLDMRHVPSKSGDAAVTGWQPSGELDNGVATDQAMRNHGYMRGAYYYYVEGPNKGNISRAHHKNLRRILYRGHLNQGDLWMRFKTVLPEATSSQFHLDYIEIVPSEVYNHPEYSEDIF
;
A
#
# COMPACT_ATOMS: atom_id res chain seq x y z
N LEU A 1 30.46 6.30 -7.96
CA LEU A 1 30.21 7.45 -7.09
C LEU A 1 31.49 7.78 -6.32
N THR A 2 32.13 8.88 -6.62
CA THR A 2 33.25 9.36 -5.83
C THR A 2 32.78 10.30 -4.75
N SER A 3 33.14 10.02 -3.52
CA SER A 3 32.72 10.75 -2.31
C SER A 3 33.65 11.90 -1.96
N THR A 4 34.44 12.42 -2.90
CA THR A 4 35.28 13.61 -2.68
C THR A 4 34.46 14.87 -2.86
N ALA A 5 34.59 15.80 -1.92
CA ALA A 5 33.94 17.10 -2.01
C ALA A 5 34.22 17.74 -3.37
N GLY A 6 33.18 18.03 -4.12
CA GLY A 6 33.26 18.75 -5.40
C GLY A 6 33.41 17.89 -6.67
N SER A 7 33.34 16.55 -6.59
CA SER A 7 33.40 15.71 -7.80
C SER A 7 32.42 14.54 -7.67
N THR A 8 31.37 14.58 -8.46
CA THR A 8 30.51 13.42 -8.71
C THR A 8 30.71 12.99 -10.16
N SER A 9 31.29 11.82 -10.38
CA SER A 9 31.18 11.13 -11.66
C SER A 9 30.20 9.97 -11.50
N VAL A 10 29.16 9.95 -12.30
CA VAL A 10 28.28 8.82 -12.44
C VAL A 10 28.68 8.13 -13.75
N ASP A 11 29.15 6.93 -13.65
CA ASP A 11 29.72 6.17 -14.76
C ASP A 11 28.68 5.26 -15.47
N ASP A 12 27.45 5.75 -15.61
CA ASP A 12 26.37 5.03 -16.29
C ASP A 12 25.70 5.84 -17.42
N GLY A 13 26.34 6.90 -17.87
CA GLY A 13 25.87 7.73 -18.99
C GLY A 13 24.73 8.69 -18.62
N ILE A 14 24.30 8.74 -17.37
CA ILE A 14 23.35 9.74 -16.88
C ILE A 14 24.15 10.92 -16.30
N GLN A 15 24.35 11.94 -17.10
CA GLN A 15 24.87 13.22 -16.60
C GLN A 15 23.74 13.90 -15.79
N ALA A 16 23.72 13.66 -14.48
CA ALA A 16 23.00 14.53 -13.59
C ALA A 16 23.89 15.74 -13.29
N GLU A 17 23.53 16.90 -13.80
CA GLU A 17 24.09 18.15 -13.33
C GLU A 17 23.70 18.34 -11.86
N VAL A 18 24.64 18.06 -10.97
CA VAL A 18 24.49 18.30 -9.55
C VAL A 18 25.24 19.62 -9.24
N GLU A 19 24.62 20.73 -9.60
CA GLU A 19 25.11 22.03 -9.19
C GLU A 19 25.02 22.16 -7.67
N GLY A 20 26.17 22.24 -6.99
CA GLY A 20 26.26 22.53 -5.56
C GLY A 20 26.16 21.33 -4.61
N ALA A 21 26.22 20.10 -5.09
CA ALA A 21 26.23 18.94 -4.19
C ALA A 21 27.60 18.74 -3.56
N THR A 22 27.68 18.88 -2.26
CA THR A 22 28.83 18.39 -1.48
C THR A 22 28.70 16.86 -1.35
N GLY A 23 29.77 16.14 -1.68
CA GLY A 23 29.83 14.69 -1.50
C GLY A 23 29.61 14.29 -0.03
N VAL A 24 29.07 13.10 0.19
CA VAL A 24 28.90 12.56 1.54
C VAL A 24 30.27 12.09 2.06
N PRO A 25 30.72 12.59 3.23
CA PRO A 25 31.99 12.18 3.78
C PRO A 25 32.01 10.69 4.14
N VAL A 26 33.11 10.03 3.83
CA VAL A 26 33.38 8.66 4.24
C VAL A 26 33.93 8.65 5.67
N ASP A 27 33.43 7.78 6.52
CA ASP A 27 34.02 7.56 7.83
C ASP A 27 35.19 6.57 7.74
N THR A 28 36.36 7.08 7.39
CA THR A 28 37.57 6.26 7.22
C THR A 28 38.02 5.57 8.50
N LYS A 29 37.60 6.06 9.69
CA LYS A 29 37.94 5.44 10.97
C LYS A 29 37.14 4.16 11.24
N LYS A 30 36.01 4.02 10.58
CA LYS A 30 35.14 2.84 10.67
C LYS A 30 35.20 1.94 9.43
N SER A 31 36.11 2.23 8.51
CA SER A 31 36.31 1.38 7.33
C SER A 31 36.81 0.01 7.74
N ALA A 32 36.24 -1.02 7.11
CA ALA A 32 36.63 -2.41 7.31
C ALA A 32 37.11 -3.01 5.99
N ASN A 33 38.06 -3.93 6.07
CA ASN A 33 38.59 -4.67 4.92
C ASN A 33 38.27 -6.17 5.05
N PRO A 34 37.04 -6.60 4.74
CA PRO A 34 36.74 -8.01 4.62
C PRO A 34 37.44 -8.63 3.41
N LEU A 35 37.50 -9.97 3.37
CA LEU A 35 38.22 -10.75 2.33
C LEU A 35 37.90 -10.35 0.89
N ASN A 36 36.75 -9.82 0.63
CA ASN A 36 36.24 -9.52 -0.72
C ASN A 36 36.22 -8.02 -1.09
N GLY A 37 36.87 -7.16 -0.31
CA GLY A 37 36.91 -5.72 -0.59
C GLY A 37 36.88 -4.82 0.64
N TRP A 38 36.57 -3.55 0.40
CA TRP A 38 36.48 -2.55 1.48
C TRP A 38 35.05 -2.13 1.70
N ILE A 39 34.65 -1.98 2.98
CA ILE A 39 33.41 -1.37 3.40
C ILE A 39 33.74 0.00 3.99
N HIS A 40 33.18 1.04 3.39
CA HIS A 40 33.33 2.41 3.85
C HIS A 40 31.99 2.94 4.36
N PRO A 41 31.80 3.06 5.67
CA PRO A 41 30.61 3.71 6.21
C PRO A 41 30.57 5.18 5.77
N LEU A 42 29.42 5.63 5.34
CA LEU A 42 29.17 7.03 5.05
C LEU A 42 28.64 7.72 6.32
N LYS A 43 28.92 9.01 6.43
CA LYS A 43 28.43 9.83 7.55
C LYS A 43 27.00 10.28 7.37
N ASP A 44 26.47 10.14 6.16
CA ASP A 44 25.11 10.50 5.82
C ASP A 44 24.62 9.65 4.64
N ILE A 45 23.36 9.80 4.27
CA ILE A 45 22.76 9.11 3.12
C ILE A 45 23.37 9.66 1.83
N LEU A 46 23.84 8.75 0.96
CA LEU A 46 24.27 9.11 -0.38
C LEU A 46 23.06 9.44 -1.24
N THR A 47 22.76 10.70 -1.44
CA THR A 47 21.69 11.14 -2.35
C THR A 47 22.21 11.22 -3.78
N TYR A 48 21.45 10.67 -4.71
CA TYR A 48 21.83 10.65 -6.13
C TYR A 48 21.89 12.07 -6.74
N ASN A 49 20.92 12.89 -6.39
CA ASN A 49 20.91 14.33 -6.66
C ASN A 49 19.95 15.05 -5.69
N SER A 50 20.01 16.38 -5.66
CA SER A 50 19.15 17.20 -4.80
C SER A 50 17.66 17.14 -5.17
N LEU A 51 17.32 16.68 -6.38
CA LEU A 51 15.94 16.54 -6.84
C LEU A 51 15.28 15.27 -6.30
N VAL A 52 16.06 14.21 -6.01
CA VAL A 52 15.50 12.93 -5.50
C VAL A 52 14.75 13.13 -4.19
N PRO A 53 15.29 13.77 -3.14
CA PRO A 53 14.54 14.04 -1.93
C PRO A 53 13.28 14.87 -2.20
N ASN A 54 13.39 15.90 -3.04
CA ASN A 54 12.27 16.76 -3.38
C ASN A 54 11.17 16.02 -4.16
N LYS A 55 11.51 15.08 -5.03
CA LYS A 55 10.53 14.24 -5.72
C LYS A 55 9.88 13.26 -4.76
N VAL A 56 10.64 12.48 -4.02
CA VAL A 56 10.12 11.51 -3.05
C VAL A 56 9.19 12.17 -2.03
N LEU A 57 9.52 13.39 -1.61
CA LEU A 57 8.71 14.15 -0.67
C LEU A 57 7.41 14.73 -1.27
N LYS A 58 7.27 14.68 -2.59
CA LYS A 58 6.12 15.21 -3.35
C LYS A 58 5.40 14.16 -4.17
N GLU A 59 5.69 12.89 -3.91
CA GLU A 59 5.08 11.78 -4.63
C GLU A 59 4.13 11.00 -3.71
N ARG A 60 3.12 10.41 -4.32
CA ARG A 60 2.29 9.41 -3.66
C ARG A 60 3.10 8.12 -3.52
N MET A 61 3.21 7.64 -2.30
CA MET A 61 3.78 6.33 -2.01
C MET A 61 2.65 5.30 -1.97
N ARG A 62 2.73 4.26 -2.79
CA ARG A 62 1.79 3.14 -2.80
C ARG A 62 2.54 1.87 -2.46
N PHE A 63 2.00 1.14 -1.51
CA PHE A 63 2.53 -0.12 -1.02
C PHE A 63 1.48 -1.20 -1.23
N ASP A 64 1.75 -2.11 -2.15
CA ASP A 64 0.98 -3.34 -2.28
C ASP A 64 0.93 -4.08 -0.92
N ASP A 65 -0.20 -4.69 -0.60
CA ASP A 65 -0.42 -5.34 0.70
C ASP A 65 0.65 -6.37 1.02
N THR A 66 1.01 -7.20 0.04
CA THR A 66 2.03 -8.23 0.19
C THR A 66 3.44 -7.65 0.32
N SER A 67 3.68 -6.42 -0.12
CA SER A 67 4.96 -5.73 0.07
C SER A 67 5.16 -5.16 1.48
N LEU A 68 4.08 -5.02 2.25
CA LEU A 68 4.14 -4.60 3.66
C LEU A 68 4.58 -5.74 4.60
N LEU A 69 4.53 -6.98 4.11
CA LEU A 69 4.81 -8.19 4.87
C LEU A 69 6.09 -8.83 4.34
N ASP A 70 7.21 -8.63 5.04
CA ASP A 70 8.55 -9.06 4.62
C ASP A 70 8.59 -10.54 4.21
N GLU A 71 7.86 -11.39 4.92
CA GLU A 71 7.84 -12.84 4.67
C GLU A 71 7.15 -13.20 3.35
N MET A 72 6.21 -12.37 2.87
CA MET A 72 5.60 -12.56 1.55
C MET A 72 6.62 -12.36 0.44
N MET A 73 7.55 -11.41 0.62
CA MET A 73 8.63 -11.12 -0.31
C MET A 73 9.72 -12.19 -0.23
N THR A 74 10.25 -12.43 0.97
CA THR A 74 11.43 -13.31 1.17
C THR A 74 11.14 -14.77 0.93
N ASN A 75 9.90 -15.21 1.14
CA ASN A 75 9.48 -16.60 0.91
C ASN A 75 8.84 -16.81 -0.47
N GLY A 76 8.85 -15.79 -1.33
CA GLY A 76 8.42 -15.92 -2.72
C GLY A 76 6.90 -16.06 -2.93
N PHE A 77 6.07 -15.66 -1.97
CA PHE A 77 4.61 -15.70 -2.13
C PHE A 77 4.10 -14.55 -2.99
N ARG A 78 4.67 -13.36 -2.82
CA ARG A 78 4.22 -12.17 -3.55
C ARG A 78 4.31 -12.38 -5.07
N GLY A 79 3.18 -12.16 -5.75
CA GLY A 79 3.07 -12.31 -7.20
C GLY A 79 3.17 -13.74 -7.71
N ALA A 80 3.15 -14.75 -6.81
CA ALA A 80 3.22 -16.15 -7.20
C ALA A 80 2.00 -16.56 -8.04
N THR A 81 2.25 -17.37 -9.04
CA THR A 81 1.22 -18.10 -9.80
C THR A 81 0.74 -19.33 -9.04
N LYS A 82 -0.37 -19.92 -9.46
CA LYS A 82 -0.83 -21.22 -8.91
C LYS A 82 0.22 -22.31 -9.03
N ALA A 83 0.96 -22.34 -10.13
CA ALA A 83 2.01 -23.35 -10.37
C ALA A 83 3.19 -23.17 -9.40
N GLU A 84 3.61 -21.93 -9.17
CA GLU A 84 4.66 -21.60 -8.21
C GLU A 84 4.21 -21.89 -6.78
N LEU A 85 2.95 -21.59 -6.45
CA LEU A 85 2.40 -21.88 -5.13
C LEU A 85 2.43 -23.39 -4.81
N VAL A 86 2.19 -24.26 -5.78
CA VAL A 86 2.31 -25.73 -5.62
C VAL A 86 3.71 -26.10 -5.13
N THR A 87 4.73 -25.47 -5.69
CA THR A 87 6.13 -25.68 -5.29
C THR A 87 6.42 -25.16 -3.90
N LEU A 88 5.95 -23.94 -3.59
CA LEU A 88 6.16 -23.28 -2.30
C LEU A 88 5.51 -24.04 -1.14
N VAL A 89 4.25 -24.45 -1.30
CA VAL A 89 3.49 -25.12 -0.22
C VAL A 89 3.51 -26.65 -0.31
N LYS A 90 4.15 -27.21 -1.32
CA LYS A 90 4.24 -28.67 -1.58
C LYS A 90 2.88 -29.36 -1.65
N LYS A 91 1.85 -28.66 -2.15
CA LYS A 91 0.48 -29.17 -2.31
C LYS A 91 -0.10 -28.72 -3.64
N SER A 92 -0.56 -29.68 -4.44
CA SER A 92 -1.22 -29.41 -5.72
C SER A 92 -2.64 -28.85 -5.56
N GLY A 93 -3.10 -28.09 -6.55
CA GLY A 93 -4.48 -27.64 -6.68
C GLY A 93 -4.92 -26.58 -5.66
N LYS A 94 -3.99 -25.89 -5.01
CA LYS A 94 -4.30 -24.79 -4.09
C LYS A 94 -3.93 -23.46 -4.70
N SER A 95 -4.83 -22.50 -4.55
CA SER A 95 -4.68 -21.10 -4.94
C SER A 95 -4.68 -20.18 -3.73
N ARG A 96 -4.86 -20.74 -2.54
CA ARG A 96 -4.96 -20.01 -1.28
C ARG A 96 -4.04 -20.61 -0.24
N VAL A 97 -3.39 -19.76 0.52
CA VAL A 97 -2.56 -20.14 1.67
C VAL A 97 -3.15 -19.53 2.93
N ILE A 98 -3.17 -20.32 4.01
CA ILE A 98 -3.54 -19.82 5.34
C ILE A 98 -2.25 -19.73 6.16
N PHE A 99 -2.00 -18.55 6.71
CA PHE A 99 -0.84 -18.28 7.54
C PHE A 99 -1.17 -18.34 9.03
N PRO A 100 -0.27 -18.88 9.86
CA PRO A 100 -0.37 -18.74 11.32
C PRO A 100 -0.33 -17.27 11.73
N THR A 101 -1.03 -16.91 12.80
CA THR A 101 -1.15 -15.52 13.28
C THR A 101 0.18 -14.85 13.63
N LYS A 102 1.22 -15.63 13.93
CA LYS A 102 2.57 -15.14 14.26
C LYS A 102 3.59 -15.33 13.13
N TYR A 103 3.10 -15.54 11.91
CA TYR A 103 3.97 -15.78 10.77
C TYR A 103 4.71 -14.50 10.33
N PHE A 104 4.03 -13.38 10.37
CA PHE A 104 4.54 -12.10 9.89
C PHE A 104 5.15 -11.27 11.02
N ARG A 105 6.37 -10.74 10.79
CA ARG A 105 7.09 -9.90 11.75
C ARG A 105 6.44 -8.52 11.90
N ASN A 106 5.99 -7.94 10.80
CA ASN A 106 5.40 -6.59 10.73
C ASN A 106 3.88 -6.60 10.94
N LEU A 107 3.34 -7.68 11.52
CA LEU A 107 1.92 -7.83 11.82
C LEU A 107 1.74 -8.39 13.23
N VAL A 108 0.92 -7.72 14.02
CA VAL A 108 0.57 -8.12 15.39
C VAL A 108 -0.92 -8.44 15.47
N THR A 109 -1.26 -9.60 15.99
CA THR A 109 -2.64 -10.06 16.21
C THR A 109 -3.03 -9.86 17.66
N TYR A 110 -4.24 -9.36 17.91
CA TYR A 110 -4.78 -9.13 19.26
C TYR A 110 -5.84 -10.15 19.69
N ASN A 111 -6.25 -11.03 18.77
CA ASN A 111 -7.21 -12.11 19.01
C ASN A 111 -6.84 -13.35 18.18
N ASP A 112 -5.69 -13.93 18.47
CA ASP A 112 -5.05 -15.03 17.73
C ASP A 112 -6.00 -16.20 17.40
N ASN A 113 -6.98 -16.47 18.27
CA ASN A 113 -7.88 -17.61 18.07
C ASN A 113 -9.02 -17.37 17.05
N GLN A 114 -9.18 -16.13 16.59
CA GLN A 114 -10.32 -15.73 15.77
C GLN A 114 -9.91 -15.12 14.41
N THR A 115 -8.69 -14.63 14.32
CA THR A 115 -8.16 -14.01 13.10
C THR A 115 -7.53 -15.08 12.21
N VAL A 116 -8.01 -15.19 10.96
CA VAL A 116 -7.47 -16.13 9.96
C VAL A 116 -6.95 -15.36 8.78
N PHE A 117 -5.63 -15.39 8.56
CA PHE A 117 -4.98 -14.74 7.41
C PHE A 117 -4.94 -15.68 6.22
N LYS A 118 -5.35 -15.17 5.07
CA LYS A 118 -5.34 -15.88 3.80
C LYS A 118 -4.67 -15.04 2.72
N TYR A 119 -3.91 -15.71 1.87
CA TYR A 119 -3.36 -15.12 0.66
C TYR A 119 -3.92 -15.86 -0.55
N LEU A 120 -4.36 -15.12 -1.55
CA LEU A 120 -4.82 -15.60 -2.85
C LEU A 120 -3.81 -15.19 -3.90
N VAL A 121 -3.36 -16.15 -4.70
CA VAL A 121 -2.43 -15.86 -5.80
C VAL A 121 -3.15 -15.17 -6.96
N LYS A 122 -2.42 -14.40 -7.73
CA LYS A 122 -2.93 -13.58 -8.84
C LYS A 122 -3.72 -14.33 -9.92
N ASP A 123 -3.53 -15.63 -10.05
CA ASP A 123 -4.25 -16.47 -11.02
C ASP A 123 -5.60 -16.97 -10.49
N GLU A 124 -5.96 -16.61 -9.26
CA GLU A 124 -7.20 -17.03 -8.65
C GLU A 124 -8.31 -16.04 -8.96
N GLY A 125 -9.14 -16.40 -9.91
CA GLY A 125 -10.35 -15.66 -10.21
C GLY A 125 -10.15 -14.42 -11.08
N GLY A 126 -11.22 -13.75 -11.43
CA GLY A 126 -11.25 -12.59 -12.32
C GLY A 126 -11.19 -11.28 -11.57
N TYR A 127 -10.37 -11.16 -10.55
CA TYR A 127 -10.22 -9.89 -9.83
C TYR A 127 -9.43 -8.88 -10.64
N ALA A 128 -9.98 -7.69 -10.74
CA ALA A 128 -9.37 -6.54 -11.40
C ALA A 128 -8.70 -5.60 -10.37
N ASN A 129 -8.18 -6.16 -9.28
CA ASN A 129 -7.47 -5.43 -8.24
C ASN A 129 -6.06 -5.03 -8.67
N TYR A 130 -5.39 -4.27 -7.84
CA TYR A 130 -4.03 -3.81 -8.11
C TYR A 130 -3.04 -4.98 -7.97
N GLN A 131 -2.29 -5.28 -9.03
CA GLN A 131 -1.32 -6.38 -9.15
C GLN A 131 -1.87 -7.82 -9.06
N GLY A 132 -3.13 -8.02 -8.71
CA GLY A 132 -3.86 -9.27 -8.94
C GLY A 132 -3.78 -10.33 -7.87
N ASP A 133 -3.01 -10.14 -6.80
CA ASP A 133 -3.02 -11.00 -5.61
C ASP A 133 -3.77 -10.31 -4.46
N GLU A 134 -4.13 -11.06 -3.42
CA GLU A 134 -4.95 -10.55 -2.35
C GLU A 134 -4.53 -11.07 -0.98
N PHE A 135 -4.44 -10.18 -0.01
CA PHE A 135 -4.36 -10.52 1.40
C PHE A 135 -5.73 -10.35 2.06
N LEU A 136 -6.24 -11.45 2.53
CA LEU A 136 -7.56 -11.53 3.17
C LEU A 136 -7.41 -11.88 4.64
N CYS A 137 -8.35 -11.36 5.44
CA CYS A 137 -8.55 -11.86 6.79
C CYS A 137 -10.02 -12.22 6.97
N GLU A 138 -10.27 -13.33 7.61
CA GLU A 138 -11.63 -13.81 7.91
C GLU A 138 -11.84 -13.97 9.42
N GLY A 139 -13.10 -13.91 9.82
CA GLY A 139 -13.53 -14.01 11.20
C GLY A 139 -13.57 -12.64 11.91
N PRO A 140 -13.78 -12.61 13.21
CA PRO A 140 -13.78 -11.39 14.02
C PRO A 140 -12.35 -10.93 14.27
N TYR A 141 -11.69 -10.46 13.21
CA TYR A 141 -10.29 -10.07 13.20
C TYR A 141 -10.01 -8.82 14.05
N ASP A 142 -8.82 -8.80 14.63
CA ASP A 142 -8.22 -7.65 15.32
C ASP A 142 -6.70 -7.75 15.21
N PHE A 143 -6.09 -6.95 14.34
CA PHE A 143 -4.66 -6.97 14.08
C PHE A 143 -4.14 -5.61 13.64
N ALA A 144 -2.82 -5.40 13.74
CA ALA A 144 -2.14 -4.23 13.22
C ALA A 144 -1.00 -4.61 12.29
N ILE A 145 -0.80 -3.80 11.27
CA ILE A 145 0.34 -3.89 10.33
C ILE A 145 1.22 -2.67 10.52
N LYS A 146 2.53 -2.88 10.52
CA LYS A 146 3.51 -1.79 10.47
C LYS A 146 3.55 -1.22 9.07
N LEU A 147 3.36 0.09 8.96
CA LEU A 147 3.49 0.83 7.70
C LEU A 147 4.90 1.41 7.58
N PRO A 148 5.37 1.68 6.35
CA PRO A 148 6.55 2.48 6.15
C PRO A 148 6.43 3.87 6.79
N SER A 149 7.54 4.38 7.32
CA SER A 149 7.58 5.75 7.84
C SER A 149 7.35 6.77 6.75
N VAL A 150 6.72 7.89 7.10
CA VAL A 150 6.69 9.06 6.21
C VAL A 150 8.13 9.61 6.04
N PRO A 151 8.46 10.13 4.84
CA PRO A 151 9.82 10.60 4.56
C PRO A 151 10.21 11.88 5.33
N LYS A 152 9.24 12.67 5.76
CA LYS A 152 9.41 13.85 6.61
C LYS A 152 8.14 14.10 7.43
N ASP A 153 8.25 14.89 8.48
CA ASP A 153 7.08 15.41 9.20
C ASP A 153 6.24 16.28 8.28
N GLY A 154 4.93 16.09 8.28
CA GLY A 154 4.04 16.82 7.37
C GLY A 154 2.59 16.38 7.42
N THR A 155 1.79 16.97 6.58
CA THR A 155 0.38 16.62 6.43
C THR A 155 0.20 15.61 5.31
N TYR A 156 -0.44 14.49 5.63
CA TYR A 156 -0.64 13.36 4.73
C TYR A 156 -2.09 12.87 4.74
N GLU A 157 -2.48 12.25 3.64
CA GLU A 157 -3.59 11.30 3.60
C GLU A 157 -3.04 9.87 3.65
N ILE A 158 -3.71 8.99 4.41
CA ILE A 158 -3.53 7.54 4.29
C ILE A 158 -4.79 6.99 3.66
N ARG A 159 -4.62 6.19 2.62
CA ARG A 159 -5.71 5.58 1.86
C ARG A 159 -5.53 4.08 1.79
N MET A 160 -6.64 3.38 1.77
CA MET A 160 -6.70 1.92 1.63
C MET A 160 -7.38 1.57 0.31
N GLY A 161 -6.68 0.84 -0.54
CA GLY A 161 -7.26 0.17 -1.70
C GLY A 161 -7.89 -1.16 -1.30
N TYR A 162 -9.08 -1.44 -1.83
CA TYR A 162 -9.78 -2.71 -1.58
C TYR A 162 -10.81 -2.99 -2.67
N THR A 163 -11.20 -4.25 -2.81
CA THR A 163 -12.32 -4.67 -3.66
C THR A 163 -13.58 -4.82 -2.81
N ALA A 164 -14.60 -4.01 -3.10
CA ALA A 164 -15.89 -4.04 -2.43
C ALA A 164 -16.68 -5.28 -2.85
N GLU A 165 -17.18 -6.04 -1.88
CA GLU A 165 -17.99 -7.23 -2.09
C GLU A 165 -18.97 -7.44 -0.94
N THR A 166 -20.12 -8.07 -1.21
CA THR A 166 -21.11 -8.36 -0.18
C THR A 166 -20.63 -9.32 0.91
N ALA A 167 -19.61 -10.11 0.63
CA ALA A 167 -18.96 -10.99 1.60
C ALA A 167 -17.98 -10.26 2.52
N ARG A 168 -17.65 -9.00 2.23
CA ARG A 168 -16.79 -8.18 3.10
C ARG A 168 -17.50 -7.82 4.40
N GLY A 169 -16.74 -7.28 5.35
CA GLY A 169 -17.25 -6.83 6.63
C GLY A 169 -17.18 -5.32 6.81
N MET A 170 -17.50 -4.91 8.01
CA MET A 170 -17.30 -3.54 8.49
C MET A 170 -16.15 -3.51 9.48
N LEU A 171 -15.26 -2.54 9.35
CA LEU A 171 -14.09 -2.41 10.21
C LEU A 171 -13.92 -1.00 10.76
N GLN A 172 -13.37 -0.92 11.95
CA GLN A 172 -12.78 0.31 12.48
C GLN A 172 -11.27 0.27 12.27
N VAL A 173 -10.73 1.36 11.75
CA VAL A 173 -9.30 1.57 11.57
C VAL A 173 -8.77 2.43 12.69
N TYR A 174 -7.55 2.14 13.16
CA TYR A 174 -6.83 2.91 14.15
C TYR A 174 -5.41 3.17 13.66
N LEU A 175 -4.82 4.28 14.08
CA LEU A 175 -3.46 4.68 13.76
C LEU A 175 -2.69 4.95 15.04
N GLY A 176 -1.41 4.56 15.07
CA GLY A 176 -0.52 4.78 16.19
C GLY A 176 0.95 4.70 15.79
N THR A 177 1.83 5.06 16.72
CA THR A 177 3.29 5.03 16.54
C THR A 177 3.92 3.76 17.12
N SER A 178 3.11 2.85 17.63
CA SER A 178 3.56 1.54 18.13
C SER A 178 2.47 0.49 17.91
N SER A 179 2.81 -0.78 18.06
CA SER A 179 1.84 -1.88 18.06
C SER A 179 1.02 -1.99 19.34
N ASP A 180 1.22 -1.14 20.32
CA ASP A 180 0.37 -1.11 21.51
C ASP A 180 -0.99 -0.52 21.19
N ARG A 181 -2.02 -1.39 21.13
CA ARG A 181 -3.39 -0.99 20.78
C ARG A 181 -4.00 0.06 21.71
N SER A 182 -3.50 0.19 22.94
CA SER A 182 -4.00 1.17 23.92
C SER A 182 -3.62 2.61 23.55
N THR A 183 -2.57 2.78 22.75
CA THR A 183 -2.06 4.09 22.29
C THR A 183 -2.58 4.50 20.93
N MET A 184 -3.26 3.58 20.21
CA MET A 184 -3.77 3.85 18.88
C MET A 184 -5.09 4.63 18.93
N GLN A 185 -5.24 5.59 18.03
CA GLN A 185 -6.43 6.42 17.90
C GLN A 185 -7.27 5.98 16.71
N ALA A 186 -8.59 5.97 16.87
CA ALA A 186 -9.52 5.67 15.79
C ALA A 186 -9.41 6.72 14.68
N CYS A 187 -9.32 6.23 13.45
CA CYS A 187 -9.39 7.05 12.24
C CYS A 187 -10.82 7.05 11.74
N ASP A 188 -11.42 8.22 11.54
CA ASP A 188 -12.74 8.38 10.93
C ASP A 188 -13.82 7.41 11.47
N ILE A 189 -14.97 7.36 10.80
CA ILE A 189 -16.05 6.40 11.06
C ILE A 189 -15.68 5.01 10.54
N PRO A 190 -16.30 3.93 11.05
CA PRO A 190 -16.09 2.59 10.53
C PRO A 190 -16.31 2.50 9.03
N LEU A 191 -15.43 1.79 8.34
CA LEU A 191 -15.54 1.50 6.92
C LEU A 191 -16.38 0.24 6.70
N ASP A 192 -17.48 0.39 5.95
CA ASP A 192 -18.25 -0.74 5.44
C ASP A 192 -17.76 -1.11 4.02
N MET A 193 -17.03 -2.22 3.91
CA MET A 193 -16.49 -2.69 2.64
C MET A 193 -17.51 -3.43 1.76
N ARG A 194 -18.77 -3.55 2.19
CA ARG A 194 -19.85 -4.22 1.44
C ARG A 194 -20.52 -3.33 0.42
N HIS A 195 -20.29 -2.01 0.48
CA HIS A 195 -20.86 -1.07 -0.49
C HIS A 195 -20.23 -1.25 -1.86
N VAL A 196 -21.01 -1.85 -2.77
CA VAL A 196 -20.61 -2.07 -4.17
C VAL A 196 -21.27 -1.00 -5.03
N PRO A 197 -20.52 -0.04 -5.59
CA PRO A 197 -21.08 1.15 -6.25
C PRO A 197 -22.11 0.90 -7.36
N SER A 198 -22.02 -0.24 -8.04
CA SER A 198 -23.01 -0.63 -9.07
C SER A 198 -24.36 -1.06 -8.50
N LYS A 199 -24.49 -1.27 -7.19
CA LYS A 199 -25.75 -1.64 -6.56
C LYS A 199 -26.56 -0.42 -6.17
N SER A 200 -27.88 -0.54 -6.27
CA SER A 200 -28.81 0.52 -5.85
C SER A 200 -28.57 0.92 -4.39
N GLY A 201 -28.41 2.19 -4.14
CA GLY A 201 -28.13 2.79 -2.83
C GLY A 201 -26.65 2.93 -2.48
N ASP A 202 -25.81 2.03 -2.92
CA ASP A 202 -24.35 2.06 -2.57
C ASP A 202 -23.61 3.19 -3.30
N ALA A 203 -24.08 3.58 -4.49
CA ALA A 203 -23.56 4.73 -5.22
C ALA A 203 -23.71 6.04 -4.42
N ALA A 204 -24.81 6.20 -3.68
CA ALA A 204 -25.01 7.38 -2.84
C ALA A 204 -24.02 7.44 -1.66
N VAL A 205 -23.58 6.28 -1.16
CA VAL A 205 -22.59 6.21 -0.08
C VAL A 205 -21.19 6.53 -0.58
N THR A 206 -20.83 6.02 -1.75
CA THR A 206 -19.47 6.13 -2.31
C THR A 206 -19.26 7.36 -3.19
N GLY A 207 -20.33 8.01 -3.64
CA GLY A 207 -20.29 9.08 -4.64
C GLY A 207 -20.08 8.59 -6.07
N TRP A 208 -20.04 7.29 -6.31
CA TRP A 208 -19.88 6.71 -7.65
C TRP A 208 -21.00 7.12 -8.60
N GLN A 209 -20.65 7.48 -9.83
CA GLN A 209 -21.60 7.78 -10.90
C GLN A 209 -21.36 6.86 -12.10
N PRO A 210 -22.37 6.09 -12.54
CA PRO A 210 -22.22 5.15 -13.65
C PRO A 210 -21.80 5.78 -14.96
N SER A 211 -22.16 7.05 -15.18
CA SER A 211 -21.84 7.83 -16.38
C SER A 211 -20.48 8.54 -16.31
N GLY A 212 -19.69 8.27 -15.29
CA GLY A 212 -18.42 8.96 -15.03
C GLY A 212 -17.33 8.75 -16.08
N GLU A 213 -17.55 7.88 -17.06
CA GLU A 213 -16.64 7.72 -18.19
C GLU A 213 -16.84 8.79 -19.29
N LEU A 214 -17.99 9.47 -19.33
CA LEU A 214 -18.32 10.44 -20.36
C LEU A 214 -17.49 11.74 -20.29
N ASP A 215 -16.99 12.07 -19.09
CA ASP A 215 -16.17 13.26 -18.84
C ASP A 215 -14.74 12.89 -18.40
N ASN A 216 -14.23 11.76 -18.84
CA ASN A 216 -12.99 11.15 -18.33
C ASN A 216 -13.01 10.85 -16.82
N GLY A 217 -14.20 10.82 -16.24
CA GLY A 217 -14.42 10.49 -14.85
C GLY A 217 -14.16 11.61 -13.84
N VAL A 218 -13.96 12.85 -14.27
CA VAL A 218 -13.65 13.98 -13.38
C VAL A 218 -14.78 14.23 -12.37
N ALA A 219 -16.03 14.29 -12.85
CA ALA A 219 -17.17 14.49 -11.95
C ALA A 219 -17.37 13.35 -10.96
N THR A 220 -17.14 12.12 -11.41
CA THR A 220 -17.17 10.94 -10.53
C THR A 220 -16.06 11.01 -9.49
N ASP A 221 -14.84 11.36 -9.87
CA ASP A 221 -13.71 11.48 -8.94
C ASP A 221 -13.97 12.55 -7.88
N GLN A 222 -14.51 13.70 -8.27
CA GLN A 222 -14.90 14.76 -7.35
C GLN A 222 -16.01 14.32 -6.38
N ALA A 223 -17.07 13.69 -6.91
CA ALA A 223 -18.17 13.20 -6.10
C ALA A 223 -17.69 12.14 -5.09
N MET A 224 -16.92 11.16 -5.53
CA MET A 224 -16.36 10.13 -4.67
C MET A 224 -15.46 10.73 -3.59
N ARG A 225 -14.61 11.68 -3.94
CA ARG A 225 -13.71 12.34 -3.00
C ARG A 225 -14.45 13.10 -1.90
N ASN A 226 -15.59 13.73 -2.23
CA ASN A 226 -16.47 14.38 -1.26
C ASN A 226 -17.08 13.39 -0.25
N HIS A 227 -17.19 12.13 -0.62
CA HIS A 227 -17.63 11.02 0.24
C HIS A 227 -16.48 10.29 0.92
N GLY A 228 -15.23 10.75 0.74
CA GLY A 228 -14.02 10.10 1.27
C GLY A 228 -13.62 8.84 0.52
N TYR A 229 -14.10 8.67 -0.70
CA TYR A 229 -13.75 7.56 -1.59
C TYR A 229 -13.03 8.05 -2.83
N MET A 230 -12.38 7.13 -3.50
CA MET A 230 -11.73 7.32 -4.79
C MET A 230 -11.84 6.03 -5.59
N ARG A 231 -11.77 6.13 -6.92
CA ARG A 231 -11.66 4.95 -7.77
C ARG A 231 -10.35 4.20 -7.51
N GLY A 232 -10.30 2.92 -7.81
CA GLY A 232 -9.08 2.11 -7.76
C GLY A 232 -7.95 2.72 -8.58
N ALA A 233 -6.72 2.38 -8.24
CA ALA A 233 -5.55 2.81 -8.98
C ALA A 233 -5.54 2.25 -10.40
N TYR A 234 -4.84 2.91 -11.33
CA TYR A 234 -4.56 2.31 -12.62
C TYR A 234 -3.69 1.06 -12.44
N TYR A 235 -4.13 -0.01 -13.09
CA TYR A 235 -3.36 -1.21 -13.27
C TYR A 235 -3.50 -1.69 -14.71
N TYR A 236 -2.39 -1.84 -15.41
CA TYR A 236 -2.39 -2.34 -16.79
C TYR A 236 -2.25 -3.86 -16.79
N TYR A 237 -3.28 -4.53 -17.23
CA TYR A 237 -3.24 -5.95 -17.49
C TYR A 237 -2.81 -6.15 -18.94
N VAL A 238 -1.68 -6.80 -19.17
CA VAL A 238 -1.01 -6.72 -20.47
C VAL A 238 -1.50 -7.72 -21.47
N GLU A 239 -2.05 -8.75 -21.34
CA GLU A 239 -2.58 -9.65 -22.41
C GLU A 239 -3.34 -10.86 -21.86
N GLY A 240 -4.47 -11.12 -22.44
CA GLY A 240 -5.28 -12.28 -22.15
C GLY A 240 -6.74 -12.07 -22.51
N PRO A 241 -7.63 -13.00 -22.23
CA PRO A 241 -9.07 -12.87 -22.47
C PRO A 241 -9.71 -11.71 -21.71
N ASN A 242 -9.04 -11.17 -20.71
CA ASN A 242 -9.48 -10.02 -19.90
C ASN A 242 -8.78 -8.72 -20.32
N LYS A 243 -8.51 -8.55 -21.61
CA LYS A 243 -7.95 -7.31 -22.16
C LYS A 243 -8.72 -6.10 -21.65
N GLY A 244 -7.99 -5.15 -21.05
CA GLY A 244 -8.55 -3.86 -20.64
C GLY A 244 -9.16 -3.80 -19.26
N ASN A 245 -8.96 -4.79 -18.38
CA ASN A 245 -9.31 -4.66 -16.97
C ASN A 245 -8.36 -3.68 -16.29
N ILE A 246 -8.71 -2.42 -16.39
CA ILE A 246 -8.07 -1.35 -15.65
C ILE A 246 -8.75 -1.33 -14.29
N SER A 247 -7.98 -1.55 -13.23
CA SER A 247 -8.49 -1.54 -11.84
C SER A 247 -9.32 -0.30 -11.54
N ARG A 248 -8.92 0.86 -12.07
CA ARG A 248 -9.62 2.13 -11.94
C ARG A 248 -11.03 2.12 -12.56
N ALA A 249 -11.24 1.46 -13.68
CA ALA A 249 -12.55 1.40 -14.36
C ALA A 249 -13.50 0.40 -13.67
N HIS A 250 -12.98 -0.48 -12.84
CA HIS A 250 -13.80 -1.50 -12.21
C HIS A 250 -14.50 -0.93 -10.97
N HIS A 251 -15.84 -0.86 -11.02
CA HIS A 251 -16.69 -0.25 -9.99
C HIS A 251 -16.55 -0.83 -8.58
N LYS A 252 -15.98 -2.02 -8.43
CA LYS A 252 -15.75 -2.64 -7.13
C LYS A 252 -14.43 -2.25 -6.49
N ASN A 253 -13.48 -1.77 -7.28
CA ASN A 253 -12.16 -1.38 -6.79
C ASN A 253 -12.22 0.06 -6.30
N LEU A 254 -12.13 0.20 -5.00
CA LEU A 254 -12.25 1.47 -4.31
C LEU A 254 -10.98 1.79 -3.54
N ARG A 255 -10.72 3.08 -3.39
CA ARG A 255 -9.83 3.61 -2.35
C ARG A 255 -10.67 4.34 -1.31
N ARG A 256 -10.44 4.09 -0.05
CA ARG A 256 -11.04 4.85 1.06
C ARG A 256 -9.97 5.73 1.70
N ILE A 257 -10.24 7.02 1.85
CA ILE A 257 -9.41 7.92 2.65
C ILE A 257 -9.68 7.59 4.11
N LEU A 258 -8.69 7.03 4.80
CA LEU A 258 -8.79 6.57 6.19
C LEU A 258 -8.33 7.62 7.20
N TYR A 259 -7.40 8.46 6.79
CA TYR A 259 -6.79 9.46 7.66
C TYR A 259 -6.37 10.68 6.85
N ARG A 260 -6.53 11.84 7.42
CA ARG A 260 -5.96 13.11 6.92
C ARG A 260 -5.46 13.90 8.12
N GLY A 261 -4.18 14.15 8.19
CA GLY A 261 -3.60 14.88 9.32
C GLY A 261 -2.09 14.90 9.31
N HIS A 262 -1.53 15.40 10.38
CA HIS A 262 -0.08 15.49 10.56
C HIS A 262 0.49 14.14 10.99
N LEU A 263 1.55 13.71 10.29
CA LEU A 263 2.35 12.54 10.63
C LEU A 263 3.80 12.97 10.85
N ASN A 264 4.43 12.39 11.85
CA ASN A 264 5.85 12.54 12.12
C ASN A 264 6.63 11.35 11.53
N GLN A 265 7.88 11.57 11.17
CA GLN A 265 8.79 10.48 10.86
C GLN A 265 8.88 9.50 12.04
N GLY A 266 9.05 8.24 11.75
CA GLY A 266 9.17 7.19 12.77
C GLY A 266 8.24 6.02 12.51
N ASP A 267 8.07 5.18 13.51
CA ASP A 267 7.20 4.02 13.40
C ASP A 267 5.74 4.44 13.22
N LEU A 268 5.10 3.78 12.28
CA LEU A 268 3.70 3.97 11.94
C LEU A 268 3.00 2.62 11.90
N TRP A 269 1.92 2.49 12.67
CA TRP A 269 1.14 1.26 12.76
C TRP A 269 -0.33 1.53 12.47
N MET A 270 -0.93 0.68 11.65
CA MET A 270 -2.35 0.73 11.34
C MET A 270 -3.03 -0.54 11.81
N ARG A 271 -4.06 -0.39 12.66
CA ARG A 271 -4.84 -1.51 13.19
C ARG A 271 -6.19 -1.57 12.51
N PHE A 272 -6.59 -2.79 12.19
CA PHE A 272 -7.87 -3.14 11.59
C PHE A 272 -8.64 -4.04 12.55
N LYS A 273 -9.82 -3.60 12.94
CA LYS A 273 -10.68 -4.35 13.85
C LYS A 273 -12.09 -4.46 13.29
N THR A 274 -12.62 -5.68 13.18
CA THR A 274 -14.01 -5.86 12.78
C THR A 274 -14.98 -5.22 13.78
N VAL A 275 -16.02 -4.58 13.26
CA VAL A 275 -17.12 -4.00 14.06
C VAL A 275 -18.30 -4.95 14.17
N LEU A 276 -18.38 -5.95 13.27
CA LEU A 276 -19.43 -6.95 13.23
C LEU A 276 -18.87 -8.34 13.59
N PRO A 277 -18.58 -8.61 14.85
CA PRO A 277 -17.82 -9.79 15.26
C PRO A 277 -18.54 -11.12 15.03
N GLU A 278 -19.87 -11.11 14.90
CA GLU A 278 -20.67 -12.32 14.77
C GLU A 278 -20.96 -12.71 13.31
N ALA A 279 -20.57 -11.90 12.36
CA ALA A 279 -20.79 -12.19 10.95
C ALA A 279 -19.81 -13.27 10.47
N THR A 280 -20.30 -14.46 10.20
CA THR A 280 -19.52 -15.57 9.61
C THR A 280 -18.94 -15.22 8.23
N SER A 281 -19.40 -14.15 7.61
CA SER A 281 -18.96 -13.62 6.31
C SER A 281 -18.22 -12.30 6.43
N SER A 282 -17.70 -11.95 7.61
CA SER A 282 -16.92 -10.71 7.78
C SER A 282 -15.52 -10.90 7.22
N GLN A 283 -15.33 -10.54 5.95
CA GLN A 283 -14.00 -10.56 5.33
C GLN A 283 -13.39 -9.16 5.37
N PHE A 284 -12.13 -9.10 5.77
CA PHE A 284 -11.25 -7.98 5.51
C PHE A 284 -10.53 -8.23 4.19
N HIS A 285 -10.38 -7.19 3.39
CA HIS A 285 -9.58 -7.21 2.18
C HIS A 285 -8.72 -5.97 2.13
N LEU A 286 -7.45 -6.17 1.95
CA LEU A 286 -6.47 -5.12 1.69
C LEU A 286 -5.82 -5.43 0.35
N ASP A 287 -5.79 -4.45 -0.53
CA ASP A 287 -5.11 -4.51 -1.83
C ASP A 287 -3.81 -3.70 -1.76
N TYR A 288 -3.89 -2.47 -1.30
CA TYR A 288 -2.72 -1.62 -1.08
C TYR A 288 -3.01 -0.51 -0.07
N ILE A 289 -1.95 0.09 0.45
CA ILE A 289 -2.00 1.34 1.23
C ILE A 289 -1.29 2.43 0.43
N GLU A 290 -1.88 3.64 0.44
CA GLU A 290 -1.22 4.85 -0.06
C GLU A 290 -0.95 5.81 1.09
N ILE A 291 0.23 6.41 1.07
CA ILE A 291 0.59 7.56 1.91
C ILE A 291 0.88 8.73 0.97
N VAL A 292 0.10 9.79 1.07
CA VAL A 292 0.06 10.87 0.08
C VAL A 292 0.27 12.21 0.75
N PRO A 293 1.35 12.94 0.44
CA PRO A 293 1.58 14.26 1.02
C PRO A 293 0.57 15.31 0.51
N SER A 294 0.33 16.33 1.31
CA SER A 294 -0.64 17.39 0.99
C SER A 294 -0.34 18.14 -0.30
N GLU A 295 0.93 18.23 -0.66
CA GLU A 295 1.39 18.85 -1.89
C GLU A 295 0.89 18.09 -3.13
N VAL A 296 0.58 16.80 -3.01
CA VAL A 296 0.04 15.97 -4.09
C VAL A 296 -1.49 16.05 -4.13
N TYR A 297 -2.17 15.76 -3.03
CA TYR A 297 -3.63 15.68 -3.06
C TYR A 297 -4.35 17.03 -3.10
N ASN A 298 -3.65 18.12 -2.81
CA ASN A 298 -4.17 19.48 -2.94
C ASN A 298 -3.64 20.21 -4.18
N HIS A 299 -2.96 19.50 -5.10
CA HIS A 299 -2.37 20.17 -6.27
C HIS A 299 -3.47 20.77 -7.16
N PRO A 300 -3.37 22.07 -7.51
CA PRO A 300 -4.45 22.76 -8.22
C PRO A 300 -4.52 22.43 -9.72
N GLU A 301 -3.43 21.97 -10.33
CA GLU A 301 -3.28 21.89 -11.79
C GLU A 301 -3.51 20.51 -12.37
N TYR A 302 -3.46 19.45 -11.55
CA TYR A 302 -3.69 18.09 -12.04
C TYR A 302 -4.47 17.24 -11.06
N SER A 303 -5.29 16.36 -11.62
CA SER A 303 -5.97 15.34 -10.84
C SER A 303 -4.99 14.23 -10.48
N GLU A 304 -4.79 14.02 -9.21
CA GLU A 304 -3.98 12.95 -8.67
C GLU A 304 -4.47 11.54 -9.07
N ASP A 305 -5.74 11.44 -9.45
CA ASP A 305 -6.43 10.17 -9.67
C ASP A 305 -6.18 9.53 -11.02
N ILE A 306 -5.47 10.20 -11.90
CA ILE A 306 -5.23 9.68 -13.25
C ILE A 306 -4.21 8.53 -13.27
N PHE A 307 -3.34 8.43 -12.26
CA PHE A 307 -2.27 7.41 -12.25
C PHE A 307 -2.19 6.61 -10.97
#